data_ea582d8a016f92d1b2d67bf62d58c687
#
_entry.id   ea582d8a016f92d1b2d67bf62d58c687
#
_cell.length_a   1.000
_cell.length_b   1.000
_cell.length_c   1.000
_cell.angle_alpha   90.00
_cell.angle_beta   90.00
_cell.angle_gamma   90.00
#
_symmetry.space_group_name_H-M   'P 1'
#
loop_
_entity.id
_entity.type
_entity.pdbx_description
1 polymer ?
#
loop_
_entity_poly.entity_id
_entity_poly.type
_entity_poly.pdbx_seq_one_letter_code
_entity_poly.pdbx_strand_id
1 'polypeptide(L)' 'MHPIEQLLANKNISATDIESNTRLKEGSLQKLIDKDVRTSDISLRVLSQMALFFNTGTDNIAKQLSDIEVSNDLVFLIED' A
#
# COMPACT_ATOMS: atom_id res chain seq x y z
N MET A 1 3.21 -0.20 11.52
CA MET A 1 3.72 -0.03 10.14
C MET A 1 2.55 0.18 9.20
N HIS A 2 2.66 1.14 8.30
CA HIS A 2 1.60 1.43 7.32
C HIS A 2 1.36 0.22 6.41
N PRO A 3 0.11 -0.07 6.01
CA PRO A 3 -0.18 -1.21 5.13
C PRO A 3 0.66 -1.22 3.84
N ILE A 4 0.89 -0.07 3.21
CA ILE A 4 1.73 0.01 2.02
C ILE A 4 3.16 -0.42 2.35
N GLU A 5 3.74 0.08 3.44
CA GLU A 5 5.07 -0.31 3.89
C GLU A 5 5.16 -1.82 4.11
N GLN A 6 4.16 -2.38 4.79
CA GLN A 6 4.14 -3.81 5.10
C GLN A 6 4.06 -4.64 3.82
N LEU A 7 3.21 -4.23 2.88
CA LEU A 7 3.09 -4.92 1.59
C LEU A 7 4.42 -4.90 0.83
N LEU A 8 5.07 -3.75 0.77
CA LEU A 8 6.36 -3.61 0.10
C LEU A 8 7.44 -4.44 0.78
N ALA A 9 7.47 -4.44 2.10
CA ALA A 9 8.42 -5.25 2.88
C ALA A 9 8.20 -6.73 2.61
N ASN A 10 6.96 -7.20 2.59
CA ASN A 10 6.61 -8.59 2.33
C ASN A 10 7.07 -9.04 0.94
N LYS A 11 7.09 -8.13 -0.02
CA LYS A 11 7.51 -8.41 -1.41
C LYS A 11 8.96 -8.05 -1.67
N ASN A 12 9.66 -7.52 -0.65
CA ASN A 12 11.06 -7.11 -0.75
C ASN A 12 11.30 -6.08 -1.87
N ILE A 13 10.42 -5.08 -1.94
CA ILE A 13 10.43 -4.03 -2.96
C ILE A 13 10.34 -2.68 -2.26
N SER A 14 10.99 -1.65 -2.82
CA SER A 14 10.90 -0.30 -2.28
C SER A 14 9.81 0.52 -2.99
N ALA A 15 9.32 1.58 -2.33
CA ALA A 15 8.39 2.52 -2.94
C ALA A 15 8.98 3.14 -4.20
N THR A 16 10.27 3.45 -4.19
CA THR A 16 10.98 4.01 -5.35
C THR A 16 10.95 3.08 -6.55
N ASP A 17 11.05 1.77 -6.33
CA ASP A 17 10.96 0.78 -7.41
C ASP A 17 9.62 0.87 -8.14
N ILE A 18 8.53 1.02 -7.40
CA ILE A 18 7.21 1.15 -8.00
C ILE A 18 7.07 2.49 -8.70
N GLU A 19 7.48 3.57 -8.06
CA GLU A 19 7.36 4.92 -8.60
C GLU A 19 8.14 5.08 -9.90
N SER A 20 9.34 4.51 -9.99
CA SER A 20 10.17 4.62 -11.18
C SER A 20 9.71 3.74 -12.34
N ASN A 21 8.90 2.73 -12.08
CA ASN A 21 8.42 1.78 -13.09
C ASN A 21 6.94 1.91 -13.41
N THR A 22 6.28 2.94 -12.88
CA THR A 22 4.87 3.22 -13.13
C THR A 22 4.71 4.70 -13.45
N ARG A 23 3.45 5.15 -13.57
CA ARG A 23 3.14 6.57 -13.81
C ARG A 23 3.00 7.36 -12.51
N LEU A 24 3.32 6.76 -11.38
CA LEU A 24 3.28 7.46 -10.10
C LEU A 24 4.45 8.44 -10.00
N LYS A 25 4.20 9.60 -9.42
CA LYS A 25 5.24 10.59 -9.20
C LYS A 25 6.17 10.11 -8.09
N GLU A 26 7.44 10.48 -8.21
CA GLU A 26 8.43 10.21 -7.18
C GLU A 26 7.96 10.76 -5.83
N GLY A 27 8.02 9.91 -4.81
CA GLY A 27 7.62 10.28 -3.45
C GLY A 27 6.12 10.16 -3.16
N SER A 28 5.29 9.83 -4.17
CA SER A 28 3.84 9.75 -3.95
C SER A 28 3.44 8.65 -2.98
N LEU A 29 4.08 7.49 -3.05
CA LEU A 29 3.80 6.39 -2.11
C LEU A 29 4.32 6.72 -0.71
N GLN A 30 5.52 7.29 -0.62
CA GLN A 30 6.09 7.68 0.67
C GLN A 30 5.22 8.73 1.35
N LYS A 31 4.65 9.64 0.58
CA LYS A 31 3.75 10.66 1.10
C LYS A 31 2.49 10.04 1.73
N LEU A 32 1.92 9.00 1.11
CA LEU A 32 0.78 8.30 1.67
C LEU A 32 1.14 7.61 2.98
N ILE A 33 2.33 7.03 3.05
CA ILE A 33 2.85 6.40 4.26
C ILE A 33 3.05 7.44 5.37
N ASP A 34 3.70 8.55 5.04
CA ASP A 34 4.00 9.62 6.00
C ASP A 34 2.75 10.26 6.58
N LYS A 35 1.70 10.38 5.77
CA LYS A 35 0.41 10.93 6.20
C LYS A 35 -0.51 9.90 6.82
N ASP A 36 -0.07 8.66 6.89
CA ASP A 36 -0.85 7.54 7.44
C ASP A 36 -2.24 7.44 6.81
N VAL A 37 -2.29 7.52 5.48
CA VAL A 37 -3.55 7.48 4.73
C VAL A 37 -4.16 6.08 4.83
N ARG A 38 -5.46 6.02 5.21
CA ARG A 38 -6.18 4.75 5.31
C ARG A 38 -6.37 4.14 3.93
N THR A 39 -6.44 2.80 3.87
CA THR A 39 -6.64 2.08 2.61
C THR A 39 -7.85 2.60 1.84
N SER A 40 -8.95 2.89 2.54
CA SER A 40 -10.17 3.42 1.92
C SER A 40 -9.99 4.81 1.29
N ASP A 41 -8.95 5.53 1.66
CA ASP A 41 -8.69 6.88 1.15
C ASP A 41 -7.57 6.90 0.10
N ILE A 42 -6.99 5.76 -0.21
CA ILE A 42 -5.99 5.66 -1.28
C ILE A 42 -6.72 5.70 -2.63
N SER A 43 -6.27 6.57 -3.54
CA SER A 43 -6.95 6.73 -4.81
C SER A 43 -6.88 5.46 -5.67
N LEU A 44 -7.91 5.27 -6.47
CA LEU A 44 -7.96 4.15 -7.42
C LEU A 44 -6.78 4.19 -8.39
N ARG A 45 -6.33 5.40 -8.77
CA ARG A 45 -5.17 5.57 -9.64
C ARG A 45 -3.91 4.96 -9.03
N VAL A 46 -3.65 5.21 -7.75
CA VAL A 46 -2.49 4.66 -7.06
C VAL A 46 -2.60 3.14 -7.00
N LEU A 47 -3.76 2.63 -6.61
CA LEU A 47 -4.00 1.19 -6.53
C LEU A 47 -3.80 0.52 -7.89
N SER A 48 -4.28 1.16 -8.96
CA SER A 48 -4.15 0.64 -10.33
C SER A 48 -2.69 0.57 -10.78
N GLN A 49 -1.90 1.59 -10.46
CA GLN A 49 -0.47 1.59 -10.82
C GLN A 49 0.30 0.53 -10.03
N MET A 50 -0.01 0.35 -8.75
CA MET A 50 0.58 -0.72 -7.96
C MET A 50 0.21 -2.09 -8.54
N ALA A 51 -1.05 -2.26 -8.93
CA ALA A 51 -1.54 -3.51 -9.52
C ALA A 51 -0.79 -3.83 -10.83
N LEU A 52 -0.57 -2.83 -11.67
CA LEU A 52 0.20 -2.99 -12.90
C LEU A 52 1.63 -3.44 -12.59
N PHE A 53 2.26 -2.83 -11.61
CA PHE A 53 3.62 -3.19 -11.20
C PHE A 53 3.70 -4.64 -10.74
N PHE A 54 2.73 -5.09 -9.93
CA PHE A 54 2.71 -6.45 -9.41
C PHE A 54 2.05 -7.46 -10.35
N ASN A 55 1.60 -7.01 -11.52
CA ASN A 55 0.92 -7.85 -12.51
C ASN A 55 -0.30 -8.56 -11.92
N THR A 56 -1.16 -7.80 -11.28
CA THR A 56 -2.37 -8.29 -10.63
C THR A 56 -3.52 -7.30 -10.82
N GLY A 57 -4.71 -7.64 -10.32
CA GLY A 57 -5.86 -6.75 -10.38
C GLY A 57 -5.84 -5.67 -9.30
N THR A 58 -6.47 -4.53 -9.60
CA THR A 58 -6.58 -3.41 -8.66
C THR A 58 -7.30 -3.84 -7.38
N ASP A 59 -8.36 -4.64 -7.50
CA ASP A 59 -9.12 -5.15 -6.38
C ASP A 59 -8.27 -6.05 -5.49
N ASN A 60 -7.35 -6.80 -6.06
CA ASN A 60 -6.45 -7.66 -5.31
C ASN A 60 -5.48 -6.83 -4.45
N ILE A 61 -4.94 -5.74 -5.00
CA ILE A 61 -4.07 -4.83 -4.23
C ILE A 61 -4.88 -4.19 -3.10
N ALA A 62 -6.08 -3.69 -3.40
CA ALA A 62 -6.94 -3.09 -2.38
C ALA A 62 -7.25 -4.09 -1.26
N LYS A 63 -7.55 -5.34 -1.61
CA LYS A 63 -7.81 -6.39 -0.64
C LYS A 63 -6.60 -6.69 0.23
N GLN A 64 -5.42 -6.80 -0.35
CA GLN A 64 -4.19 -7.06 0.39
C GLN A 64 -3.90 -5.94 1.39
N LEU A 65 -4.03 -4.68 0.97
CA LEU A 65 -3.83 -3.54 1.86
C LEU A 65 -4.86 -3.51 2.96
N SER A 66 -6.12 -3.78 2.63
CA SER A 66 -7.21 -3.81 3.60
C SER A 66 -7.00 -4.92 4.64
N ASP A 67 -6.58 -6.10 4.20
CA ASP A 67 -6.31 -7.22 5.10
C ASP A 67 -5.19 -6.89 6.09
N ILE A 68 -4.13 -6.22 5.62
CA ILE A 68 -3.04 -5.80 6.48
C ILE A 68 -3.52 -4.75 7.50
N GLU A 69 -4.32 -3.79 7.04
CA GLU A 69 -4.86 -2.74 7.91
C GLU A 69 -5.74 -3.32 9.01
N VAL A 70 -6.63 -4.24 8.66
CA VAL A 70 -7.51 -4.91 9.63
C VAL A 70 -6.68 -5.72 10.63
N SER A 71 -5.66 -6.42 10.16
CA SER A 71 -4.77 -7.19 11.02
C SER A 71 -4.04 -6.29 12.03
N ASN A 72 -3.56 -5.14 11.58
CA ASN A 72 -2.90 -4.17 12.44
C ASN A 72 -3.87 -3.62 13.50
N ASP A 73 -5.10 -3.30 13.10
CA ASP A 73 -6.13 -2.79 14.01
C ASP A 73 -6.49 -3.86 15.06
N LEU A 74 -6.60 -5.12 14.66
CA LEU A 74 -6.91 -6.21 15.59
C LEU A 74 -5.80 -6.43 16.61
N VAL A 75 -4.54 -6.36 16.17
CA VAL A 75 -3.39 -6.48 17.09
C VAL A 75 -3.42 -5.34 18.11
N PHE A 76 -3.70 -4.14 17.67
CA PHE A 76 -3.80 -2.97 18.53
C PHE A 76 -4.91 -3.16 19.58
N LEU A 77 -6.07 -3.64 19.16
CA LEU A 77 -7.20 -3.86 20.06
C LEU A 77 -6.93 -4.97 21.09
N ILE A 78 -6.19 -6.00 20.72
CA ILE A 78 -5.83 -7.09 21.62
C ILE A 78 -4.83 -6.62 22.68
N GLU A 79 -3.90 -5.77 22.31
CA GLU A 79 -2.90 -5.23 23.24
C GLU A 79 -3.49 -4.25 24.26
N ASP A 80 -4.61 -3.69 23.91
CA ASP A 80 -5.30 -2.70 24.75
C ASP A 80 -6.22 -3.40 25.75
#